data_a5e44ca08b4bfc871154d9840070245d
#
_entry.id   a5e44ca08b4bfc871154d9840070245d
#
_cell.length_a   1.000
_cell.length_b   1.000
_cell.length_c   1.000
_cell.angle_alpha   90.00
_cell.angle_beta   90.00
_cell.angle_gamma   90.00
#
_symmetry.space_group_name_H-M   'P 1'
#
loop_
_entity.id
_entity.type
_entity.pdbx_description
1 polymer ?
#
loop_
_entity_poly.entity_id
_entity_poly.type
_entity_poly.pdbx_seq_one_letter_code
_entity_poly.pdbx_strand_id
1 'polypeptide(L)'
;MLLFTLVLEPKLNQISNNERQLSNLKQSNQKTEIDILRVKAQLKKDPNADIDLEISNLLTESQHLSMQLSQIIEHLVTPSQMAGVLESVLEQQSGIHLVSLQTLPSEPITEDKEASQYSGYYVHPVRMELTGDYFSIANYLNKLESLPASYFWRSFSYKVEEYPKAKLVLEVYTLGSREEFIGG
;
A
#
# COMPACT_ATOMS: atom_id res chain seq x y z
N MET A 1 -64.44 38.54 59.75
CA MET A 1 -63.37 37.49 59.89
C MET A 1 -63.61 36.39 58.87
N LEU A 2 -64.77 35.78 58.74
CA LEU A 2 -65.02 34.62 57.85
C LEU A 2 -64.85 34.92 56.35
N LEU A 3 -65.15 36.12 55.83
CA LEU A 3 -65.00 36.50 54.44
C LEU A 3 -63.53 36.66 54.00
N PHE A 4 -62.65 36.98 54.93
CA PHE A 4 -61.20 37.14 54.68
C PHE A 4 -60.54 35.77 54.45
N THR A 5 -60.86 34.77 55.26
CA THR A 5 -60.30 33.43 55.13
C THR A 5 -60.84 32.67 53.92
N LEU A 6 -62.07 32.91 53.53
CA LEU A 6 -62.71 32.17 52.44
C LEU A 6 -62.35 32.67 51.02
N VAL A 7 -61.91 33.91 50.86
CA VAL A 7 -61.65 34.50 49.55
C VAL A 7 -60.15 34.84 49.36
N LEU A 8 -59.48 35.29 50.38
CA LEU A 8 -58.05 35.71 50.27
C LEU A 8 -57.07 34.54 50.38
N GLU A 9 -57.33 33.58 51.26
CA GLU A 9 -56.47 32.41 51.43
C GLU A 9 -56.34 31.57 50.15
N PRO A 10 -57.39 31.20 49.42
CA PRO A 10 -57.29 30.48 48.18
C PRO A 10 -56.55 31.25 47.07
N LYS A 11 -56.70 32.63 47.04
CA LYS A 11 -55.98 33.45 46.08
C LYS A 11 -54.49 33.56 46.37
N LEU A 12 -54.11 33.66 47.65
CA LEU A 12 -52.69 33.64 48.07
C LEU A 12 -52.04 32.31 47.77
N ASN A 13 -52.74 31.18 47.99
CA ASN A 13 -52.24 29.89 47.62
C ASN A 13 -52.12 29.70 46.07
N GLN A 14 -53.04 30.27 45.31
CA GLN A 14 -52.93 30.27 43.86
C GLN A 14 -51.70 31.09 43.35
N ILE A 15 -51.44 32.25 43.95
CA ILE A 15 -50.28 33.08 43.65
C ILE A 15 -48.99 32.32 43.96
N SER A 16 -48.88 31.74 45.16
CA SER A 16 -47.71 30.95 45.55
C SER A 16 -47.48 29.71 44.66
N ASN A 17 -48.57 29.04 44.27
CA ASN A 17 -48.47 27.89 43.32
C ASN A 17 -48.04 28.34 41.91
N ASN A 18 -48.56 29.50 41.45
CA ASN A 18 -48.15 30.03 40.14
C ASN A 18 -46.68 30.49 40.15
N GLU A 19 -46.23 31.10 41.23
CA GLU A 19 -44.81 31.49 41.39
C GLU A 19 -43.88 30.25 41.38
N ARG A 20 -44.27 29.17 42.07
CA ARG A 20 -43.53 27.90 42.05
C ARG A 20 -43.53 27.30 40.63
N GLN A 21 -44.69 27.29 39.95
CA GLN A 21 -44.72 26.79 38.54
C GLN A 21 -43.87 27.65 37.62
N LEU A 22 -43.88 28.96 37.78
CA LEU A 22 -43.09 29.90 36.99
C LEU A 22 -41.58 29.72 37.25
N SER A 23 -41.20 29.48 38.50
CA SER A 23 -39.81 29.15 38.86
C SER A 23 -39.37 27.83 38.26
N ASN A 24 -40.20 26.79 38.34
CA ASN A 24 -39.92 25.45 37.78
C ASN A 24 -39.82 25.51 36.25
N LEU A 25 -40.69 26.26 35.58
CA LEU A 25 -40.65 26.49 34.14
C LEU A 25 -39.41 27.21 33.70
N LYS A 26 -39.01 28.29 34.46
CA LYS A 26 -37.74 29.02 34.21
C LYS A 26 -36.54 28.09 34.33
N GLN A 27 -36.49 27.28 35.36
CA GLN A 27 -35.40 26.33 35.59
C GLN A 27 -35.36 25.26 34.48
N SER A 28 -36.53 24.74 34.06
CA SER A 28 -36.64 23.79 32.96
C SER A 28 -36.17 24.40 31.65
N ASN A 29 -36.59 25.61 31.33
CA ASN A 29 -36.15 26.34 30.14
C ASN A 29 -34.64 26.54 30.11
N GLN A 30 -34.04 26.98 31.23
CA GLN A 30 -32.58 27.16 31.33
C GLN A 30 -31.86 25.82 31.10
N LYS A 31 -32.37 24.71 31.65
CA LYS A 31 -31.81 23.38 31.45
C LYS A 31 -31.87 22.96 29.96
N THR A 32 -33.03 23.16 29.36
CA THR A 32 -33.23 22.87 27.92
C THR A 32 -32.31 23.71 27.04
N GLU A 33 -32.08 24.97 27.39
CA GLU A 33 -31.20 25.88 26.65
C GLU A 33 -29.74 25.41 26.72
N ILE A 34 -29.27 24.95 27.91
CA ILE A 34 -27.96 24.34 28.09
C ILE A 34 -27.83 23.06 27.29
N ASP A 35 -28.84 22.20 27.31
CA ASP A 35 -28.84 20.96 26.54
C ASP A 35 -28.82 21.21 25.02
N ILE A 36 -29.53 22.20 24.53
CA ILE A 36 -29.48 22.64 23.12
C ILE A 36 -28.08 23.12 22.76
N LEU A 37 -27.43 23.94 23.63
CA LEU A 37 -26.07 24.41 23.39
C LEU A 37 -25.06 23.25 23.36
N ARG A 38 -25.23 22.27 24.23
CA ARG A 38 -24.40 21.06 24.27
C ARG A 38 -24.53 20.25 23.00
N VAL A 39 -25.77 19.98 22.56
CA VAL A 39 -26.04 19.24 21.32
C VAL A 39 -25.52 20.01 20.10
N LYS A 40 -25.71 21.32 20.04
CA LYS A 40 -25.13 22.16 18.97
C LYS A 40 -23.60 22.11 18.94
N ALA A 41 -22.94 22.08 20.09
CA ALA A 41 -21.49 21.95 20.17
C ALA A 41 -21.02 20.56 19.70
N GLN A 42 -21.75 19.50 20.04
CA GLN A 42 -21.46 18.16 19.56
C GLN A 42 -21.68 18.01 18.06
N LEU A 43 -22.75 18.61 17.50
CA LEU A 43 -23.02 18.60 16.07
C LEU A 43 -22.01 19.42 15.23
N LYS A 44 -21.34 20.41 15.86
CA LYS A 44 -20.28 21.16 15.20
C LYS A 44 -18.94 20.42 15.14
N LYS A 45 -18.76 19.42 16.00
CA LYS A 45 -17.57 18.56 15.94
C LYS A 45 -17.80 17.58 14.79
N ASP A 46 -17.01 17.70 13.73
CA ASP A 46 -17.05 16.76 12.61
C ASP A 46 -16.73 15.35 13.14
N PRO A 47 -17.69 14.40 13.07
CA PRO A 47 -17.46 13.05 13.57
C PRO A 47 -16.39 12.30 12.73
N ASN A 48 -16.10 12.78 11.53
CA ASN A 48 -15.18 12.16 10.60
C ASN A 48 -13.78 12.81 10.59
N ALA A 49 -13.58 13.90 11.34
CA ALA A 49 -12.32 14.66 11.33
C ALA A 49 -11.09 13.79 11.64
N ASP A 50 -11.23 12.83 12.56
CA ASP A 50 -10.15 11.90 12.90
C ASP A 50 -9.88 10.90 11.75
N ILE A 51 -10.94 10.43 11.07
CA ILE A 51 -10.85 9.55 9.91
C ILE A 51 -10.27 10.29 8.71
N ASP A 52 -10.69 11.51 8.47
CA ASP A 52 -10.16 12.35 7.38
C ASP A 52 -8.67 12.65 7.56
N LEU A 53 -8.25 12.86 8.81
CA LEU A 53 -6.83 13.01 9.15
C LEU A 53 -6.05 11.72 8.87
N GLU A 54 -6.59 10.56 9.26
CA GLU A 54 -5.96 9.25 9.01
C GLU A 54 -5.86 8.97 7.51
N ILE A 55 -6.91 9.22 6.75
CA ILE A 55 -6.90 9.09 5.28
C ILE A 55 -5.83 10.00 4.67
N SER A 56 -5.74 11.25 5.11
CA SER A 56 -4.73 12.20 4.62
C SER A 56 -3.30 11.72 4.90
N ASN A 57 -3.07 11.17 6.10
CA ASN A 57 -1.76 10.62 6.48
C ASN A 57 -1.42 9.39 5.63
N LEU A 58 -2.36 8.46 5.43
CA LEU A 58 -2.18 7.27 4.61
C LEU A 58 -1.92 7.62 3.14
N LEU A 59 -2.61 8.63 2.60
CA LEU A 59 -2.35 9.12 1.24
C LEU A 59 -0.95 9.71 1.10
N THR A 60 -0.50 10.49 2.08
CA THR A 60 0.85 11.07 2.09
C THR A 60 1.92 9.97 2.16
N GLU A 61 1.72 8.99 3.03
CA GLU A 61 2.63 7.83 3.17
C GLU A 61 2.66 7.01 1.88
N SER A 62 1.51 6.73 1.28
CA SER A 62 1.40 6.02 -0.01
C SER A 62 2.14 6.76 -1.13
N GLN A 63 2.00 8.09 -1.22
CA GLN A 63 2.72 8.90 -2.18
C GLN A 63 4.23 8.85 -1.96
N HIS A 64 4.67 8.92 -0.70
CA HIS A 64 6.09 8.84 -0.36
C HIS A 64 6.69 7.48 -0.75
N LEU A 65 6.01 6.38 -0.41
CA LEU A 65 6.42 5.03 -0.80
C LEU A 65 6.46 4.85 -2.32
N SER A 66 5.48 5.40 -3.04
CA SER A 66 5.46 5.36 -4.50
C SER A 66 6.64 6.09 -5.13
N MET A 67 7.02 7.25 -4.58
CA MET A 67 8.21 7.98 -5.03
C MET A 67 9.50 7.20 -4.78
N GLN A 68 9.64 6.58 -3.60
CA GLN A 68 10.80 5.73 -3.28
C GLN A 68 10.89 4.53 -4.22
N LEU A 69 9.77 3.87 -4.50
CA LEU A 69 9.72 2.75 -5.43
C LEU A 69 10.09 3.19 -6.86
N SER A 70 9.58 4.33 -7.33
CA SER A 70 9.93 4.88 -8.64
C SER A 70 11.43 5.13 -8.78
N GLN A 71 12.08 5.66 -7.74
CA GLN A 71 13.53 5.86 -7.74
C GLN A 71 14.31 4.55 -7.85
N ILE A 72 13.85 3.49 -7.19
CA ILE A 72 14.47 2.15 -7.32
C ILE A 72 14.31 1.64 -8.74
N ILE A 73 13.10 1.76 -9.32
CA ILE A 73 12.79 1.25 -10.66
C ILE A 73 13.58 1.98 -11.75
N GLU A 74 13.82 3.28 -11.61
CA GLU A 74 14.65 4.03 -12.58
C GLU A 74 16.07 3.49 -12.74
N HIS A 75 16.59 2.80 -11.72
CA HIS A 75 17.92 2.19 -11.74
C HIS A 75 17.92 0.72 -12.19
N LEU A 76 16.72 0.13 -12.38
CA LEU A 76 16.60 -1.25 -12.84
C LEU A 76 16.75 -1.33 -14.37
N VAL A 77 17.25 -2.47 -14.82
CA VAL A 77 17.20 -2.82 -16.23
C VAL A 77 15.76 -2.91 -16.69
N THR A 78 15.43 -2.27 -17.81
CA THR A 78 14.08 -2.41 -18.35
C THR A 78 13.80 -3.86 -18.78
N PRO A 79 12.53 -4.32 -18.70
CA PRO A 79 12.20 -5.68 -19.10
C PRO A 79 12.69 -6.06 -20.51
N SER A 80 12.59 -5.13 -21.46
CA SER A 80 13.05 -5.31 -22.85
C SER A 80 14.57 -5.44 -22.99
N GLN A 81 15.34 -4.87 -22.07
CA GLN A 81 16.80 -4.94 -22.11
C GLN A 81 17.36 -6.13 -21.34
N MET A 82 16.58 -6.76 -20.45
CA MET A 82 17.05 -7.82 -19.57
C MET A 82 17.63 -9.01 -20.34
N ALA A 83 16.93 -9.49 -21.36
CA ALA A 83 17.40 -10.60 -22.17
C ALA A 83 18.73 -10.26 -22.87
N GLY A 84 18.83 -9.06 -23.46
CA GLY A 84 20.06 -8.60 -24.12
C GLY A 84 21.25 -8.45 -23.17
N VAL A 85 21.00 -8.00 -21.92
CA VAL A 85 22.06 -7.93 -20.89
C VAL A 85 22.57 -9.34 -20.55
N LEU A 86 21.69 -10.30 -20.35
CA LEU A 86 22.05 -11.69 -20.06
C LEU A 86 22.86 -12.31 -21.21
N GLU A 87 22.44 -12.09 -22.46
CA GLU A 87 23.13 -12.58 -23.66
C GLU A 87 24.49 -11.91 -23.86
N SER A 88 24.59 -10.59 -23.70
CA SER A 88 25.84 -9.86 -23.89
C SER A 88 26.96 -10.30 -22.94
N VAL A 89 26.61 -10.69 -21.70
CA VAL A 89 27.57 -11.25 -20.75
C VAL A 89 27.99 -12.66 -21.18
N LEU A 90 27.05 -13.42 -21.76
CA LEU A 90 27.30 -14.79 -22.22
C LEU A 90 28.25 -14.82 -23.42
N GLU A 91 28.08 -13.93 -24.40
CA GLU A 91 28.94 -13.84 -25.60
C GLU A 91 30.41 -13.61 -25.26
N GLN A 92 30.70 -13.02 -24.12
CA GLN A 92 32.06 -12.78 -23.64
C GLN A 92 32.69 -13.97 -22.91
N GLN A 93 31.96 -15.09 -22.81
CA GLN A 93 32.39 -16.29 -22.10
C GLN A 93 32.69 -17.44 -23.05
N SER A 94 33.75 -18.21 -22.75
CA SER A 94 34.04 -19.49 -23.40
C SER A 94 33.65 -20.63 -22.47
N GLY A 95 33.23 -21.77 -23.05
CA GLY A 95 32.92 -22.98 -22.27
C GLY A 95 31.50 -23.01 -21.69
N ILE A 96 30.66 -22.04 -22.04
CA ILE A 96 29.23 -21.99 -21.70
C ILE A 96 28.39 -21.97 -22.98
N HIS A 97 27.26 -22.65 -22.93
CA HIS A 97 26.29 -22.67 -24.04
C HIS A 97 24.90 -22.31 -23.52
N LEU A 98 24.25 -21.39 -24.20
CA LEU A 98 22.84 -21.05 -23.96
C LEU A 98 21.97 -22.19 -24.50
N VAL A 99 21.17 -22.77 -23.64
CA VAL A 99 20.17 -23.81 -24.01
C VAL A 99 18.83 -23.14 -24.31
N SER A 100 18.40 -22.26 -23.44
CA SER A 100 17.17 -21.49 -23.64
C SER A 100 17.20 -20.17 -22.88
N LEU A 101 16.54 -19.17 -23.44
CA LEU A 101 16.25 -17.89 -22.79
C LEU A 101 14.77 -17.58 -23.03
N GLN A 102 14.02 -17.44 -21.95
CA GLN A 102 12.57 -17.29 -22.00
C GLN A 102 12.13 -16.17 -21.08
N THR A 103 11.36 -15.27 -21.61
CA THR A 103 10.59 -14.32 -20.82
C THR A 103 9.34 -15.00 -20.29
N LEU A 104 9.12 -14.94 -18.99
CA LEU A 104 7.93 -15.50 -18.37
C LEU A 104 6.83 -14.43 -18.31
N PRO A 105 5.55 -14.82 -18.14
CA PRO A 105 4.47 -13.87 -17.95
C PRO A 105 4.77 -12.93 -16.79
N SER A 106 4.40 -11.67 -16.95
CA SER A 106 4.49 -10.67 -15.88
C SER A 106 3.53 -11.00 -14.74
N GLU A 107 3.95 -10.70 -13.53
CA GLU A 107 3.20 -10.93 -12.32
C GLU A 107 3.01 -9.60 -11.58
N PRO A 108 1.82 -9.29 -11.04
CA PRO A 108 1.66 -8.11 -10.19
C PRO A 108 2.50 -8.28 -8.91
N ILE A 109 3.05 -7.18 -8.39
CA ILE A 109 3.87 -7.20 -7.16
C ILE A 109 3.08 -7.72 -5.95
N THR A 110 1.75 -7.50 -5.93
CA THR A 110 0.87 -7.94 -4.84
C THR A 110 -0.03 -9.06 -5.31
N GLU A 111 -0.19 -10.08 -4.47
CA GLU A 111 -1.15 -11.17 -4.71
C GLU A 111 -2.60 -10.74 -4.50
N ASP A 112 -2.81 -9.64 -3.77
CA ASP A 112 -4.14 -9.08 -3.53
C ASP A 112 -4.64 -8.36 -4.78
N LYS A 113 -5.70 -8.93 -5.39
CA LYS A 113 -6.29 -8.41 -6.63
C LYS A 113 -6.82 -6.97 -6.50
N GLU A 114 -7.29 -6.59 -5.32
CA GLU A 114 -7.75 -5.23 -5.07
C GLU A 114 -6.58 -4.26 -4.96
N ALA A 115 -5.50 -4.65 -4.28
CA ALA A 115 -4.29 -3.86 -4.18
C ALA A 115 -3.51 -3.80 -5.50
N SER A 116 -3.53 -4.85 -6.33
CA SER A 116 -2.82 -4.90 -7.60
C SER A 116 -3.33 -3.87 -8.61
N GLN A 117 -4.63 -3.53 -8.58
CA GLN A 117 -5.20 -2.48 -9.44
C GLN A 117 -4.61 -1.09 -9.17
N TYR A 118 -4.09 -0.87 -7.96
CA TYR A 118 -3.53 0.42 -7.55
C TYR A 118 -2.01 0.45 -7.50
N SER A 119 -1.35 -0.73 -7.48
CA SER A 119 0.12 -0.77 -7.39
C SER A 119 0.81 -0.31 -8.66
N GLY A 120 0.21 -0.58 -9.84
CA GLY A 120 0.75 -0.19 -11.14
C GLY A 120 2.15 -0.73 -11.45
N TYR A 121 2.63 -1.71 -10.67
CA TYR A 121 3.96 -2.29 -10.84
C TYR A 121 3.88 -3.80 -11.01
N TYR A 122 4.73 -4.31 -11.91
CA TYR A 122 4.79 -5.71 -12.32
C TYR A 122 6.20 -6.24 -12.21
N VAL A 123 6.30 -7.51 -11.84
CA VAL A 123 7.52 -8.30 -11.88
C VAL A 123 7.63 -8.92 -13.27
N HIS A 124 8.76 -8.75 -13.94
CA HIS A 124 9.04 -9.32 -15.26
C HIS A 124 10.17 -10.35 -15.13
N PRO A 125 9.84 -11.63 -14.97
CA PRO A 125 10.84 -12.66 -14.82
C PRO A 125 11.36 -13.15 -16.17
N VAL A 126 12.67 -13.46 -16.20
CA VAL A 126 13.36 -14.09 -17.32
C VAL A 126 14.04 -15.34 -16.81
N ARG A 127 13.78 -16.47 -17.44
CA ARG A 127 14.42 -17.75 -17.17
C ARG A 127 15.44 -18.07 -18.23
N MET A 128 16.63 -18.42 -17.79
CA MET A 128 17.73 -18.82 -18.65
C MET A 128 18.27 -20.18 -18.25
N GLU A 129 18.52 -21.03 -19.25
CA GLU A 129 19.15 -22.32 -19.07
C GLU A 129 20.49 -22.34 -19.80
N LEU A 130 21.53 -22.71 -19.08
CA LEU A 130 22.91 -22.78 -19.57
C LEU A 130 23.50 -24.17 -19.34
N THR A 131 24.41 -24.57 -20.19
CA THR A 131 25.28 -25.73 -19.95
C THR A 131 26.73 -25.32 -20.05
N GLY A 132 27.57 -25.91 -19.21
CA GLY A 132 29.01 -25.64 -19.18
C GLY A 132 29.71 -26.39 -18.05
N ASP A 133 31.01 -26.17 -17.92
CA ASP A 133 31.74 -26.64 -16.76
C ASP A 133 31.55 -25.71 -15.56
N TYR A 134 31.91 -26.17 -14.37
CA TYR A 134 31.74 -25.42 -13.12
C TYR A 134 32.39 -24.03 -13.17
N PHE A 135 33.65 -23.94 -13.64
CA PHE A 135 34.39 -22.68 -13.60
C PHE A 135 33.84 -21.65 -14.59
N SER A 136 33.43 -22.12 -15.77
CA SER A 136 32.78 -21.26 -16.78
C SER A 136 31.45 -20.70 -16.26
N ILE A 137 30.62 -21.55 -15.62
CA ILE A 137 29.38 -21.13 -14.99
C ILE A 137 29.64 -20.13 -13.83
N ALA A 138 30.59 -20.42 -12.95
CA ALA A 138 30.95 -19.54 -11.84
C ALA A 138 31.46 -18.18 -12.33
N ASN A 139 32.27 -18.14 -13.37
CA ASN A 139 32.75 -16.91 -13.99
C ASN A 139 31.62 -16.09 -14.60
N TYR A 140 30.66 -16.74 -15.25
CA TYR A 140 29.47 -16.08 -15.78
C TYR A 140 28.64 -15.42 -14.66
N LEU A 141 28.39 -16.16 -13.58
CA LEU A 141 27.65 -15.63 -12.42
C LEU A 141 28.36 -14.44 -11.77
N ASN A 142 29.68 -14.52 -11.57
CA ASN A 142 30.47 -13.42 -11.05
C ASN A 142 30.42 -12.17 -11.94
N LYS A 143 30.41 -12.37 -13.27
CA LYS A 143 30.25 -11.23 -14.20
C LYS A 143 28.87 -10.64 -14.15
N LEU A 144 27.83 -11.47 -14.07
CA LEU A 144 26.45 -10.99 -13.87
C LEU A 144 26.34 -10.16 -12.59
N GLU A 145 26.89 -10.63 -11.47
CA GLU A 145 26.88 -9.91 -10.20
C GLU A 145 27.63 -8.58 -10.26
N SER A 146 28.69 -8.50 -11.08
CA SER A 146 29.50 -7.30 -11.22
C SER A 146 28.91 -6.23 -12.18
N LEU A 147 27.79 -6.53 -12.84
CA LEU A 147 27.15 -5.57 -13.72
C LEU A 147 26.63 -4.35 -12.96
N PRO A 148 26.75 -3.14 -13.52
CA PRO A 148 26.14 -1.95 -12.94
C PRO A 148 24.62 -1.92 -13.07
N ALA A 149 24.05 -2.90 -13.78
CA ALA A 149 22.64 -3.02 -14.03
C ALA A 149 21.95 -3.74 -12.85
N SER A 150 20.93 -3.13 -12.27
CA SER A 150 20.21 -3.71 -11.14
C SER A 150 19.08 -4.63 -11.63
N TYR A 151 19.09 -5.85 -11.14
CA TYR A 151 18.04 -6.85 -11.32
C TYR A 151 18.01 -7.74 -10.06
N PHE A 152 16.98 -8.55 -9.93
CA PHE A 152 16.80 -9.40 -8.75
C PHE A 152 16.90 -10.86 -9.13
N TRP A 153 17.48 -11.66 -8.24
CA TRP A 153 17.54 -13.11 -8.37
C TRP A 153 16.28 -13.72 -7.77
N ARG A 154 15.64 -14.62 -8.51
CA ARG A 154 14.45 -15.34 -8.06
C ARG A 154 14.75 -16.77 -7.69
N SER A 155 15.38 -17.48 -8.61
CA SER A 155 15.74 -18.87 -8.39
C SER A 155 17.05 -19.24 -9.09
N PHE A 156 17.71 -20.21 -8.53
CA PHE A 156 18.97 -20.75 -9.03
C PHE A 156 18.96 -22.27 -8.83
N SER A 157 19.21 -23.01 -9.89
CA SER A 157 19.34 -24.45 -9.85
C SER A 157 20.57 -24.91 -10.65
N TYR A 158 21.49 -25.56 -9.97
CA TYR A 158 22.71 -26.11 -10.58
C TYR A 158 22.70 -27.63 -10.46
N LYS A 159 22.83 -28.34 -11.58
CA LYS A 159 22.83 -29.80 -11.62
C LYS A 159 23.92 -30.32 -12.54
N VAL A 160 24.81 -31.17 -12.01
CA VAL A 160 25.77 -31.88 -12.82
C VAL A 160 25.04 -33.01 -13.53
N GLU A 161 25.13 -33.03 -14.85
CA GLU A 161 24.51 -34.06 -15.69
C GLU A 161 25.52 -35.18 -15.99
N GLU A 162 26.63 -34.80 -16.62
CA GLU A 162 27.75 -35.74 -16.94
C GLU A 162 29.05 -34.95 -16.75
N TYR A 163 29.83 -35.31 -15.75
CA TYR A 163 31.07 -34.59 -15.41
C TYR A 163 32.00 -34.45 -16.62
N PRO A 164 32.56 -33.26 -16.92
CA PRO A 164 32.47 -32.01 -16.13
C PRO A 164 31.30 -31.10 -16.48
N LYS A 165 30.34 -31.53 -17.29
CA LYS A 165 29.21 -30.74 -17.77
C LYS A 165 28.11 -30.65 -16.73
N ALA A 166 27.64 -29.45 -16.53
CA ALA A 166 26.52 -29.13 -15.64
C ALA A 166 25.49 -28.25 -16.37
N LYS A 167 24.27 -28.36 -15.91
CA LYS A 167 23.15 -27.49 -16.30
C LYS A 167 22.88 -26.48 -15.20
N LEU A 168 22.81 -25.20 -15.58
CA LEU A 168 22.35 -24.11 -14.75
C LEU A 168 20.99 -23.65 -15.24
N VAL A 169 20.02 -23.54 -14.35
CA VAL A 169 18.77 -22.83 -14.58
C VAL A 169 18.75 -21.62 -13.65
N LEU A 170 18.69 -20.45 -14.24
CA LEU A 170 18.69 -19.16 -13.55
C LEU A 170 17.40 -18.44 -13.88
N GLU A 171 16.73 -17.91 -12.86
CA GLU A 171 15.59 -17.05 -13.02
C GLU A 171 15.87 -15.72 -12.32
N VAL A 172 15.86 -14.65 -13.08
CA VAL A 172 16.05 -13.28 -12.63
C VAL A 172 14.81 -12.47 -12.99
N TYR A 173 14.59 -11.36 -12.30
CA TYR A 173 13.49 -10.47 -12.63
C TYR A 173 13.87 -9.01 -12.47
N THR A 174 13.12 -8.17 -13.17
CA THR A 174 13.11 -6.72 -13.00
C THR A 174 11.70 -6.23 -12.73
N LEU A 175 11.57 -4.97 -12.36
CA LEU A 175 10.28 -4.33 -12.11
C LEU A 175 9.96 -3.35 -13.24
N GLY A 176 8.69 -3.26 -13.59
CA GLY A 176 8.18 -2.31 -14.57
C GLY A 176 6.81 -1.78 -14.20
N SER A 177 6.45 -0.64 -14.75
CA SER A 177 5.13 0.01 -14.53
C SER A 177 4.07 -0.43 -15.54
N ARG A 178 4.38 -1.38 -16.42
CA ARG A 178 3.46 -1.92 -17.43
C ARG A 178 3.38 -3.43 -17.31
N GLU A 179 2.19 -3.97 -17.49
CA GLU A 179 1.96 -5.42 -17.52
C GLU A 179 2.58 -6.06 -18.76
N GLU A 180 2.50 -5.37 -19.90
CA GLU A 180 3.00 -5.91 -21.14
C GLU A 180 4.52 -5.84 -21.24
N PHE A 181 5.12 -6.97 -21.58
CA PHE A 181 6.50 -7.06 -22.02
C PHE A 181 6.54 -6.55 -23.47
N ILE A 182 7.01 -5.32 -23.66
CA ILE A 182 7.26 -4.81 -25.01
C ILE A 182 8.55 -5.46 -25.50
N GLY A 183 8.45 -6.72 -25.95
CA GLY A 183 9.43 -7.32 -26.83
C GLY A 183 9.19 -6.78 -28.22
N GLY A 184 10.12 -5.97 -28.72
CA GLY A 184 10.14 -5.58 -30.11
C GLY A 184 10.56 -6.75 -30.99
#